data_5460b6a43485746f50a2c7d71a388218
#
_entry.id   5460b6a43485746f50a2c7d71a388218
#
_cell.length_a   1.000
_cell.length_b   1.000
_cell.length_c   1.000
_cell.angle_alpha   90.00
_cell.angle_beta   90.00
_cell.angle_gamma   90.00
#
_symmetry.space_group_name_H-M   'P 1'
#
loop_
_entity.id
_entity.type
_entity.pdbx_description
1 polymer ?
#
loop_
_entity_poly.entity_id
_entity_poly.type
_entity_poly.pdbx_seq_one_letter_code
_entity_poly.pdbx_strand_id
1 'polypeptide(L)'
;MTKKILVVLSEWGYWGEELIGPLDVLNKAGYSLDFMTLFGRKPPALPPSMEEGYLDPPLNKVVTDAHFAKRTTEVHESSLLDNPINLSEKISLMPYFNGENFGLELAAYHDRREEFW
;
A
#
# COMPACT_ATOMS: atom_id res chain seq x y z
N MET A 1 11.35 25.50 5.85
CA MET A 1 10.16 24.78 6.37
C MET A 1 9.93 23.52 5.54
N THR A 2 9.94 22.37 6.18
CA THR A 2 9.72 21.08 5.48
C THR A 2 8.27 20.96 5.06
N LYS A 3 8.04 20.72 3.77
CA LYS A 3 6.69 20.43 3.27
C LYS A 3 6.30 19.02 3.63
N LYS A 4 5.03 18.85 3.99
CA LYS A 4 4.43 17.54 4.22
C LYS A 4 3.65 17.09 3.01
N ILE A 5 3.73 15.80 2.72
CA ILE A 5 2.99 15.15 1.63
C ILE A 5 2.17 14.03 2.23
N LEU A 6 0.89 14.00 1.91
CA LEU A 6 0.01 12.92 2.29
C LEU A 6 0.01 11.86 1.19
N VAL A 7 0.36 10.65 1.56
CA VAL A 7 0.32 9.47 0.68
C VAL A 7 -0.91 8.64 1.06
N VAL A 8 -1.84 8.50 0.14
CA VAL A 8 -3.06 7.71 0.34
C VAL A 8 -2.88 6.34 -0.29
N LEU A 9 -3.06 5.30 0.50
CA LEU A 9 -2.88 3.92 0.08
C LEU A 9 -4.17 3.11 0.28
N SER A 10 -4.40 2.16 -0.62
CA SER A 10 -5.48 1.20 -0.47
C SER A 10 -5.15 0.18 0.62
N GLU A 11 -6.10 -0.10 1.51
CA GLU A 11 -5.95 -1.19 2.48
C GLU A 11 -5.98 -2.58 1.86
N TRP A 12 -6.46 -2.71 0.63
CA TRP A 12 -6.40 -3.96 -0.14
C TRP A 12 -4.98 -4.31 -0.57
N GLY A 13 -4.13 -3.30 -0.67
CA GLY A 13 -2.74 -3.47 -1.02
C GLY A 13 -2.25 -2.42 -2.00
N TYR A 14 -0.94 -2.34 -2.12
CA TYR A 14 -0.27 -1.45 -3.07
C TYR A 14 0.75 -2.23 -3.91
N TRP A 15 0.94 -1.80 -5.14
CA TRP A 15 2.03 -2.28 -5.97
C TRP A 15 3.33 -1.60 -5.53
N GLY A 16 4.35 -2.39 -5.20
CA GLY A 16 5.57 -1.88 -4.57
C GLY A 16 6.24 -0.73 -5.30
N GLU A 17 6.48 -0.86 -6.59
CA GLU A 17 7.14 0.18 -7.38
C GLU A 17 6.39 1.52 -7.36
N GLU A 18 5.07 1.48 -7.34
CA GLU A 18 4.23 2.70 -7.32
C GLU A 18 4.38 3.47 -6.00
N LEU A 19 4.66 2.78 -4.91
CA LEU A 19 4.97 3.43 -3.63
C LEU A 19 6.45 3.79 -3.52
N ILE A 20 7.35 2.84 -3.80
CA ILE A 20 8.79 2.99 -3.59
C ILE A 20 9.38 4.10 -4.47
N GLY A 21 8.95 4.19 -5.73
CA GLY A 21 9.44 5.23 -6.65
C GLY A 21 9.26 6.64 -6.07
N PRO A 22 8.02 7.08 -5.80
CA PRO A 22 7.79 8.38 -5.17
C PRO A 22 8.40 8.51 -3.76
N LEU A 23 8.30 7.47 -2.93
CA LEU A 23 8.80 7.46 -1.56
C LEU A 23 10.30 7.81 -1.51
N ASP A 24 11.10 7.10 -2.27
CA ASP A 24 12.56 7.28 -2.25
C ASP A 24 12.98 8.64 -2.80
N VAL A 25 12.31 9.12 -3.86
CA VAL A 25 12.57 10.44 -4.45
C VAL A 25 12.18 11.56 -3.48
N LEU A 26 11.01 11.48 -2.87
CA LEU A 26 10.51 12.51 -1.96
C LEU A 26 11.31 12.57 -0.67
N ASN A 27 11.69 11.42 -0.12
CA ASN A 27 12.56 11.35 1.05
C ASN A 27 13.93 11.97 0.76
N LYS A 28 14.53 11.66 -0.40
CA LYS A 28 15.80 12.24 -0.82
C LYS A 28 15.70 13.75 -1.00
N ALA A 29 14.56 14.26 -1.43
CA ALA A 29 14.31 15.70 -1.57
C ALA A 29 14.01 16.40 -0.23
N GLY A 30 13.92 15.67 0.88
CA GLY A 30 13.72 16.23 2.22
C GLY A 30 12.26 16.50 2.59
N TYR A 31 11.30 15.92 1.87
CA TYR A 31 9.88 16.02 2.25
C TYR A 31 9.55 15.09 3.42
N SER A 32 8.61 15.52 4.26
CA SER A 32 8.00 14.68 5.29
C SER A 32 6.77 13.99 4.71
N LEU A 33 6.62 12.69 4.93
CA LEU A 33 5.51 11.91 4.40
C LEU A 33 4.62 11.41 5.53
N ASP A 34 3.32 11.66 5.41
CA ASP A 34 2.29 11.03 6.22
C ASP A 34 1.52 10.03 5.35
N PHE A 35 1.07 8.94 5.95
CA PHE A 35 0.35 7.87 5.24
C PHE A 35 -1.08 7.77 5.74
N MET A 36 -2.01 7.49 4.85
CA MET A 36 -3.44 7.38 5.15
C MET A 36 -4.03 6.18 4.44
N THR A 37 -4.90 5.46 5.14
CA THR A 37 -5.74 4.41 4.57
C THR A 37 -7.19 4.64 4.98
N LEU A 38 -8.13 3.91 4.37
CA LEU A 38 -9.56 4.14 4.60
C LEU A 38 -9.94 3.97 6.07
N PHE A 39 -9.49 2.92 6.73
CA PHE A 39 -9.78 2.60 8.13
C PHE A 39 -8.57 2.61 9.06
N GLY A 40 -7.44 3.13 8.62
CA GLY A 40 -6.23 3.21 9.43
C GLY A 40 -5.49 1.88 9.62
N ARG A 41 -5.77 0.87 8.79
CA ARG A 41 -5.04 -0.39 8.81
C ARG A 41 -3.77 -0.30 7.99
N LYS A 42 -2.76 -1.04 8.40
CA LYS A 42 -1.51 -1.17 7.63
C LYS A 42 -1.79 -1.77 6.26
N PRO A 43 -1.49 -1.05 5.16
CA PRO A 43 -1.66 -1.59 3.82
C PRO A 43 -0.55 -2.61 3.53
N PRO A 44 -0.89 -3.79 2.97
CA PRO A 44 0.13 -4.76 2.57
C PRO A 44 0.68 -4.44 1.18
N ALA A 45 1.93 -4.79 0.93
CA ALA A 45 2.42 -4.86 -0.43
C ALA A 45 1.78 -6.07 -1.14
N LEU A 46 1.44 -5.91 -2.42
CA LEU A 46 0.96 -7.02 -3.22
C LEU A 46 2.10 -8.03 -3.46
N PRO A 47 1.90 -9.33 -3.17
CA PRO A 47 2.96 -10.32 -3.23
C PRO A 47 3.77 -10.33 -4.54
N PRO A 48 3.15 -10.22 -5.75
CA PRO A 48 3.91 -10.17 -6.99
C PRO A 48 4.91 -9.01 -7.08
N SER A 49 4.64 -7.90 -6.41
CA SER A 49 5.55 -6.75 -6.41
C SER A 49 6.78 -6.92 -5.52
N MET A 50 6.82 -7.99 -4.73
CA MET A 50 7.96 -8.39 -3.90
C MET A 50 8.75 -9.57 -4.50
N GLU A 51 8.27 -10.14 -5.61
CA GLU A 51 8.86 -11.30 -6.26
C GLU A 51 9.70 -10.87 -7.46
N GLU A 52 11.03 -10.93 -7.32
CA GLU A 52 11.94 -10.66 -8.44
C GLU A 52 11.64 -11.60 -9.62
N GLY A 53 11.51 -11.02 -10.79
CA GLY A 53 11.26 -11.78 -12.01
C GLY A 53 9.79 -12.18 -12.21
N TYR A 54 8.86 -11.66 -11.40
CA TYR A 54 7.44 -11.95 -11.58
C TYR A 54 6.99 -11.65 -13.01
N LEU A 55 6.43 -12.68 -13.65
CA LEU A 55 5.87 -12.58 -15.00
C LEU A 55 4.39 -12.25 -14.93
N ASP A 56 4.02 -11.05 -15.40
CA ASP A 56 2.62 -10.65 -15.46
C ASP A 56 1.88 -11.42 -16.55
N PRO A 57 0.88 -12.25 -16.20
CA PRO A 57 0.22 -13.11 -17.19
C PRO A 57 -0.43 -12.35 -18.36
N PRO A 58 -1.19 -11.26 -18.13
CA PRO A 58 -1.79 -10.50 -19.23
C PRO A 58 -0.78 -9.88 -20.18
N LEU A 59 0.33 -9.38 -19.62
CA LEU A 59 1.37 -8.70 -20.43
C LEU A 59 2.42 -9.67 -20.97
N ASN A 60 2.50 -10.87 -20.43
CA ASN A 60 3.57 -11.85 -20.70
C ASN A 60 4.96 -11.20 -20.60
N LYS A 61 5.16 -10.39 -19.56
CA LYS A 61 6.35 -9.59 -19.34
C LYS A 61 6.74 -9.61 -17.87
N VAL A 62 8.05 -9.64 -17.59
CA VAL A 62 8.57 -9.43 -16.23
C VAL A 62 8.33 -7.98 -15.82
N VAL A 63 7.67 -7.79 -14.69
CA VAL A 63 7.26 -6.46 -14.20
C VAL A 63 7.88 -6.08 -12.86
N THR A 64 8.58 -7.00 -12.20
CA THR A 64 9.23 -6.74 -10.91
C THR A 64 10.73 -7.03 -11.02
N ASP A 65 11.56 -5.99 -10.89
CA ASP A 65 13.00 -6.16 -10.87
C ASP A 65 13.55 -6.38 -9.46
N ALA A 66 14.84 -6.73 -9.37
CA ALA A 66 15.51 -7.02 -8.10
C ALA A 66 15.49 -5.84 -7.13
N HIS A 67 15.70 -4.62 -7.64
CA HIS A 67 15.72 -3.41 -6.81
C HIS A 67 14.36 -3.17 -6.16
N PHE A 68 13.28 -3.16 -6.94
CA PHE A 68 11.95 -2.90 -6.40
C PHE A 68 11.42 -4.06 -5.57
N ALA A 69 11.72 -5.31 -5.91
CA ALA A 69 11.38 -6.46 -5.08
C ALA A 69 11.98 -6.33 -3.68
N LYS A 70 13.27 -6.01 -3.60
CA LYS A 70 13.98 -5.83 -2.33
C LYS A 70 13.44 -4.64 -1.54
N ARG A 71 13.34 -3.46 -2.17
CA ARG A 71 12.85 -2.25 -1.49
C ARG A 71 11.41 -2.40 -1.02
N THR A 72 10.55 -3.00 -1.81
CA THR A 72 9.16 -3.26 -1.44
C THR A 72 9.08 -4.16 -0.21
N THR A 73 9.86 -5.25 -0.19
CA THR A 73 9.93 -6.16 0.95
C THR A 73 10.41 -5.44 2.20
N GLU A 74 11.47 -4.62 2.11
CA GLU A 74 11.98 -3.82 3.22
C GLU A 74 10.89 -2.92 3.82
N VAL A 75 10.14 -2.20 2.99
CA VAL A 75 9.05 -1.33 3.45
C VAL A 75 7.89 -2.13 4.02
N HIS A 76 7.51 -3.23 3.38
CA HIS A 76 6.43 -4.10 3.84
C HIS A 76 6.71 -4.68 5.23
N GLU A 77 7.95 -5.08 5.50
CA GLU A 77 8.37 -5.64 6.79
C GLU A 77 8.71 -4.58 7.84
N SER A 78 8.86 -3.32 7.42
CA SER A 78 9.19 -2.20 8.33
C SER A 78 7.97 -1.71 9.10
N SER A 79 8.22 -0.80 10.06
CA SER A 79 7.17 -0.10 10.80
C SER A 79 6.62 1.14 10.09
N LEU A 80 7.12 1.48 8.92
CA LEU A 80 6.79 2.73 8.22
C LEU A 80 5.27 2.94 8.05
N LEU A 81 4.54 1.89 7.71
CA LEU A 81 3.10 1.93 7.43
C LEU A 81 2.22 1.36 8.56
N ASP A 82 2.77 1.16 9.76
CA ASP A 82 2.07 0.45 10.84
C ASP A 82 0.83 1.18 11.35
N ASN A 83 0.84 2.51 11.40
CA ASN A 83 -0.23 3.30 11.98
C ASN A 83 -0.64 4.44 11.04
N PRO A 84 -1.24 4.13 9.89
CA PRO A 84 -1.67 5.17 8.98
C PRO A 84 -2.84 5.98 9.55
N ILE A 85 -3.00 7.19 9.07
CA ILE A 85 -4.15 8.05 9.40
C ILE A 85 -5.42 7.34 8.91
N ASN A 86 -6.46 7.33 9.75
CA ASN A 86 -7.75 6.73 9.43
C ASN A 86 -8.65 7.76 8.73
N LEU A 87 -8.85 7.60 7.42
CA LEU A 87 -9.68 8.52 6.63
C LEU A 87 -11.13 8.54 7.12
N SER A 88 -11.69 7.40 7.55
CA SER A 88 -13.08 7.31 8.00
C SER A 88 -13.38 8.14 9.24
N GLU A 89 -12.36 8.48 10.03
CA GLU A 89 -12.47 9.38 11.18
C GLU A 89 -12.44 10.86 10.79
N LYS A 90 -12.01 11.17 9.56
CA LYS A 90 -11.84 12.54 9.07
C LYS A 90 -13.00 13.03 8.21
N ILE A 91 -13.70 12.13 7.54
CA ILE A 91 -14.82 12.43 6.65
C ILE A 91 -15.98 11.49 6.92
N SER A 92 -17.22 12.00 6.64
CA SER A 92 -18.40 11.13 6.60
C SER A 92 -18.35 10.25 5.36
N LEU A 93 -18.53 8.96 5.54
CA LEU A 93 -18.67 8.05 4.42
C LEU A 93 -19.98 8.30 3.68
N MET A 94 -19.98 8.10 2.37
CA MET A 94 -21.14 8.34 1.53
C MET A 94 -22.32 7.42 1.93
N PRO A 95 -23.57 7.88 1.84
CA PRO A 95 -24.74 7.12 2.31
C PRO A 95 -24.90 5.72 1.67
N TYR A 96 -24.43 5.59 0.44
CA TYR A 96 -24.51 4.31 -0.30
C TYR A 96 -23.32 3.37 -0.03
N PHE A 97 -22.39 3.79 0.82
CA PHE A 97 -21.24 2.98 1.18
C PHE A 97 -21.50 2.23 2.48
N ASN A 98 -21.61 0.91 2.40
CA ASN A 98 -21.77 0.07 3.59
C ASN A 98 -20.39 -0.22 4.21
N GLY A 99 -19.97 0.66 5.10
CA GLY A 99 -18.67 0.56 5.76
C GLY A 99 -18.51 -0.66 6.65
N GLU A 100 -19.61 -1.18 7.21
CA GLU A 100 -19.58 -2.38 8.04
C GLU A 100 -19.25 -3.61 7.20
N ASN A 101 -20.00 -3.85 6.13
CA ASN A 101 -19.75 -4.98 5.24
C ASN A 101 -18.40 -4.88 4.56
N PHE A 102 -18.02 -3.70 4.11
CA PHE A 102 -16.71 -3.47 3.52
C PHE A 102 -15.58 -3.80 4.50
N GLY A 103 -15.71 -3.40 5.76
CA GLY A 103 -14.74 -3.72 6.80
C GLY A 103 -14.57 -5.20 7.04
N LEU A 104 -15.67 -5.96 7.03
CA LEU A 104 -15.65 -7.42 7.17
C LEU A 104 -15.02 -8.10 5.96
N GLU A 105 -15.37 -7.65 4.75
CA GLU A 105 -14.80 -8.17 3.50
C GLU A 105 -13.29 -7.89 3.43
N LEU A 106 -12.86 -6.70 3.81
CA LEU A 106 -11.45 -6.32 3.83
C LEU A 106 -10.66 -7.18 4.83
N ALA A 107 -11.21 -7.42 6.03
CA ALA A 107 -10.58 -8.28 7.02
C ALA A 107 -10.41 -9.72 6.49
N ALA A 108 -11.45 -10.27 5.89
CA ALA A 108 -11.40 -11.61 5.27
C ALA A 108 -10.37 -11.69 4.15
N TYR A 109 -10.27 -10.65 3.32
CA TYR A 109 -9.24 -10.56 2.28
C TYR A 109 -7.83 -10.55 2.89
N HIS A 110 -7.59 -9.75 3.92
CA HIS A 110 -6.27 -9.67 4.57
C HIS A 110 -5.84 -11.01 5.18
N ASP A 111 -6.79 -11.75 5.77
CA ASP A 111 -6.51 -13.05 6.38
C ASP A 111 -6.13 -14.11 5.35
N ARG A 112 -6.65 -13.98 4.13
CA ARG A 112 -6.48 -14.96 3.04
C ARG A 112 -5.73 -14.41 1.82
N ARG A 113 -5.07 -13.29 1.99
CA ARG A 113 -4.40 -12.57 0.91
C ARG A 113 -3.49 -13.46 0.05
N GLU A 114 -2.72 -14.31 0.71
CA GLU A 114 -1.78 -15.19 0.02
C GLU A 114 -2.46 -16.25 -0.87
N GLU A 115 -3.73 -16.54 -0.61
CA GLU A 115 -4.49 -17.47 -1.45
C GLU A 115 -4.94 -16.84 -2.78
N PHE A 116 -4.96 -15.51 -2.87
CA PHE A 116 -5.35 -14.80 -4.09
C PHE A 116 -4.18 -14.57 -5.04
N TRP A 117 -2.96 -14.70 -4.55
CA TRP A 117 -1.72 -14.45 -5.30
C TRP A 117 -0.84 -15.69 -5.36
#